data_1e3241a62a2689a8a8dafe52f0a08457
#
_entry.id   1e3241a62a2689a8a8dafe52f0a08457
#
_cell.length_a   1.000
_cell.length_b   1.000
_cell.length_c   1.000
_cell.angle_alpha   90.00
_cell.angle_beta   90.00
_cell.angle_gamma   90.00
#
_symmetry.space_group_name_H-M   'P 1'
#
loop_
_entity.id
_entity.type
_entity.pdbx_description
1 polymer ?
#
loop_
_entity_poly.entity_id
_entity_poly.type
_entity_poly.pdbx_seq_one_letter_code
_entity_poly.pdbx_strand_id
1 'polypeptide(L)'
;MRNSRMAKVAVCAVLLCGALTAGFAASASASDASIKAVIKSFNSKILVAEGHVVSAIGEYKKTGNPTAVRSAISKSITVLDSLKAKVSAQSASSGRVKAGKAKLVKGLASVVSAYKKLSIAFGEKKVSPAAAKAEAVKAVSAVKKGRTELREAVKLLE
;
A
#
# COMPACT_ATOMS: atom_id res chain seq x y z
N MET A 1 -24.41 17.71 2.25
CA MET A 1 -23.61 17.52 3.49
C MET A 1 -23.20 16.04 3.79
N ARG A 2 -23.54 15.07 2.95
CA ARG A 2 -23.32 13.62 3.17
C ARG A 2 -21.89 13.12 2.84
N ASN A 3 -21.13 13.82 2.00
CA ASN A 3 -19.85 13.34 1.47
C ASN A 3 -18.62 13.60 2.38
N SER A 4 -18.75 14.47 3.38
CA SER A 4 -17.61 14.90 4.22
C SER A 4 -17.09 13.79 5.15
N ARG A 5 -17.94 12.83 5.57
CA ARG A 5 -17.54 11.78 6.52
C ARG A 5 -16.81 10.60 5.87
N MET A 6 -17.17 10.23 4.62
CA MET A 6 -16.45 9.21 3.87
C MET A 6 -15.05 9.66 3.47
N ALA A 7 -14.89 10.94 3.17
CA ALA A 7 -13.60 11.52 2.83
C ALA A 7 -12.59 11.53 3.98
N LYS A 8 -13.04 11.67 5.23
CA LYS A 8 -12.16 11.61 6.42
C LYS A 8 -11.59 10.21 6.66
N VAL A 9 -12.32 9.16 6.31
CA VAL A 9 -11.87 7.77 6.45
C VAL A 9 -10.84 7.41 5.37
N ALA A 10 -11.00 7.94 4.17
CA ALA A 10 -10.09 7.67 3.05
C ALA A 10 -8.71 8.34 3.20
N VAL A 11 -8.64 9.52 3.82
CA VAL A 11 -7.38 10.28 4.00
C VAL A 11 -6.38 9.56 4.90
N CYS A 12 -6.82 8.75 5.85
CA CYS A 12 -5.91 7.97 6.70
C CYS A 12 -5.22 6.80 5.97
N ALA A 13 -5.67 6.42 4.79
CA ALA A 13 -5.12 5.27 4.05
C ALA A 13 -3.85 5.58 3.24
N VAL A 14 -3.53 6.86 3.04
CA VAL A 14 -2.60 7.29 1.99
C VAL A 14 -1.15 7.50 2.43
N LEU A 15 -0.82 7.45 3.70
CA LEU A 15 0.53 7.75 4.19
C LEU A 15 1.43 6.48 4.25
N LEU A 16 1.67 5.77 3.15
CA LEU A 16 2.54 4.59 3.08
C LEU A 16 4.05 4.92 2.98
N CYS A 17 4.40 6.12 2.58
CA CYS A 17 5.75 6.45 2.13
C CYS A 17 6.85 6.52 3.18
N GLY A 18 6.53 6.72 4.43
CA GLY A 18 7.58 6.95 5.44
C GLY A 18 8.35 5.70 5.88
N ALA A 19 7.91 4.50 5.50
CA ALA A 19 8.48 3.26 6.03
C ALA A 19 9.54 2.59 5.13
N LEU A 20 9.62 2.98 3.86
CA LEU A 20 10.54 2.34 2.90
C LEU A 20 11.83 3.14 2.66
N THR A 21 11.96 4.33 3.25
CA THR A 21 13.11 5.22 3.06
C THR A 21 14.20 5.13 4.14
N ALA A 22 14.03 4.28 5.16
CA ALA A 22 15.05 4.07 6.18
C ALA A 22 16.33 3.53 5.55
N GLY A 23 17.43 4.21 5.81
CA GLY A 23 18.74 3.99 5.18
C GLY A 23 19.23 2.55 5.34
N PHE A 24 19.58 1.93 4.23
CA PHE A 24 20.22 0.63 4.20
C PHE A 24 21.73 0.82 4.36
N ALA A 25 22.24 0.61 5.57
CA ALA A 25 23.67 0.55 5.84
C ALA A 25 24.24 -0.82 5.46
N ALA A 26 25.50 -0.83 5.06
CA ALA A 26 26.19 -1.90 4.34
C ALA A 26 26.51 -3.16 5.16
N SER A 27 26.52 -4.24 4.49
CA SER A 27 27.11 -5.59 4.54
C SER A 27 26.05 -6.68 4.38
N ALA A 28 25.52 -6.77 3.16
CA ALA A 28 24.59 -7.83 2.80
C ALA A 28 25.25 -8.74 1.77
N SER A 29 24.98 -10.04 1.83
CA SER A 29 25.31 -10.96 0.74
C SER A 29 24.64 -10.48 -0.56
N ALA A 30 25.16 -10.91 -1.73
CA ALA A 30 24.64 -10.47 -3.03
C ALA A 30 23.11 -10.65 -3.16
N SER A 31 22.53 -11.71 -2.55
CA SER A 31 21.09 -11.97 -2.55
C SER A 31 20.29 -10.97 -1.69
N ASP A 32 20.87 -10.51 -0.58
CA ASP A 32 20.22 -9.55 0.32
C ASP A 32 20.27 -8.14 -0.28
N ALA A 33 21.40 -7.81 -0.94
CA ALA A 33 21.53 -6.58 -1.71
C ALA A 33 20.50 -6.49 -2.84
N SER A 34 20.15 -7.60 -3.48
CA SER A 34 19.15 -7.63 -4.54
C SER A 34 17.75 -7.28 -4.06
N ILE A 35 17.33 -7.76 -2.87
CA ILE A 35 16.05 -7.39 -2.27
C ILE A 35 15.99 -5.90 -1.97
N LYS A 36 17.06 -5.34 -1.39
CA LYS A 36 17.19 -3.90 -1.10
C LYS A 36 17.11 -3.07 -2.37
N ALA A 37 17.82 -3.48 -3.44
CA ALA A 37 17.79 -2.81 -4.73
C ALA A 37 16.39 -2.81 -5.36
N VAL A 38 15.68 -3.93 -5.30
CA VAL A 38 14.28 -4.03 -5.76
C VAL A 38 13.39 -3.04 -4.98
N ILE A 39 13.46 -3.02 -3.65
CA ILE A 39 12.67 -2.09 -2.84
C ILE A 39 12.97 -0.64 -3.23
N LYS A 40 14.25 -0.28 -3.33
CA LYS A 40 14.71 1.07 -3.72
C LYS A 40 14.17 1.48 -5.10
N SER A 41 14.18 0.55 -6.07
CA SER A 41 13.71 0.83 -7.44
C SER A 41 12.20 1.10 -7.53
N PHE A 42 11.41 0.68 -6.52
CA PHE A 42 9.98 0.91 -6.47
C PHE A 42 9.58 2.14 -5.63
N ASN A 43 10.49 2.70 -4.84
CA ASN A 43 10.16 3.77 -3.90
C ASN A 43 9.50 4.97 -4.59
N SER A 44 10.10 5.49 -5.66
CA SER A 44 9.54 6.61 -6.43
C SER A 44 8.19 6.26 -7.07
N LYS A 45 8.04 5.03 -7.58
CA LYS A 45 6.79 4.57 -8.20
C LYS A 45 5.65 4.49 -7.18
N ILE A 46 5.96 4.04 -5.97
CA ILE A 46 4.99 3.99 -4.86
C ILE A 46 4.58 5.40 -4.47
N LEU A 47 5.55 6.32 -4.29
CA LEU A 47 5.30 7.72 -3.97
C LEU A 47 4.36 8.39 -4.98
N VAL A 48 4.65 8.22 -6.27
CA VAL A 48 3.82 8.77 -7.35
C VAL A 48 2.42 8.15 -7.32
N ALA A 49 2.31 6.82 -7.20
CA ALA A 49 1.02 6.14 -7.18
C ALA A 49 0.16 6.60 -5.99
N GLU A 50 0.75 6.77 -4.81
CA GLU A 50 0.06 7.27 -3.62
C GLU A 50 -0.35 8.74 -3.77
N GLY A 51 0.51 9.58 -4.32
CA GLY A 51 0.18 10.98 -4.63
C GLY A 51 -1.05 11.08 -5.53
N HIS A 52 -1.17 10.22 -6.53
CA HIS A 52 -2.35 10.12 -7.39
C HIS A 52 -3.62 9.73 -6.62
N VAL A 53 -3.52 8.80 -5.65
CA VAL A 53 -4.67 8.42 -4.81
C VAL A 53 -5.11 9.58 -3.92
N VAL A 54 -4.17 10.30 -3.31
CA VAL A 54 -4.48 11.50 -2.49
C VAL A 54 -5.18 12.56 -3.31
N SER A 55 -4.62 12.90 -4.47
CA SER A 55 -5.19 13.89 -5.39
C SER A 55 -6.60 13.49 -5.81
N ALA A 56 -6.79 12.25 -6.23
CA ALA A 56 -8.09 11.73 -6.67
C ALA A 56 -9.15 11.75 -5.55
N ILE A 57 -8.74 11.47 -4.30
CA ILE A 57 -9.64 11.61 -3.14
C ILE A 57 -10.00 13.07 -2.90
N GLY A 58 -9.06 13.99 -3.08
CA GLY A 58 -9.31 15.43 -3.02
C GLY A 58 -10.35 15.89 -4.05
N GLU A 59 -10.24 15.42 -5.27
CA GLU A 59 -11.18 15.63 -6.38
C GLU A 59 -12.57 15.05 -6.08
N TYR A 60 -12.61 13.82 -5.59
CA TYR A 60 -13.86 13.16 -5.20
C TYR A 60 -14.64 13.96 -4.14
N LYS A 61 -13.94 14.58 -3.19
CA LYS A 61 -14.60 15.45 -2.19
C LYS A 61 -15.33 16.61 -2.81
N LYS A 62 -14.83 17.15 -3.92
CA LYS A 62 -15.39 18.30 -4.63
C LYS A 62 -16.52 17.88 -5.58
N THR A 63 -16.31 16.81 -6.33
CA THR A 63 -17.16 16.42 -7.46
C THR A 63 -18.13 15.29 -7.16
N GLY A 64 -17.85 14.47 -6.15
CA GLY A 64 -18.59 13.23 -5.87
C GLY A 64 -18.32 12.09 -6.88
N ASN A 65 -17.44 12.31 -7.89
CA ASN A 65 -17.16 11.32 -8.93
C ASN A 65 -16.07 10.33 -8.47
N PRO A 66 -16.38 9.02 -8.32
CA PRO A 66 -15.43 8.03 -7.82
C PRO A 66 -14.45 7.50 -8.88
N THR A 67 -14.63 7.84 -10.15
CA THR A 67 -13.86 7.24 -11.27
C THR A 67 -12.36 7.48 -11.13
N ALA A 68 -11.96 8.71 -10.82
CA ALA A 68 -10.54 9.06 -10.62
C ALA A 68 -9.93 8.27 -9.44
N VAL A 69 -10.67 8.13 -8.34
CA VAL A 69 -10.22 7.38 -7.16
C VAL A 69 -10.01 5.90 -7.49
N ARG A 70 -10.96 5.29 -8.20
CA ARG A 70 -10.85 3.89 -8.62
C ARG A 70 -9.66 3.65 -9.55
N SER A 71 -9.45 4.54 -10.51
CA SER A 71 -8.31 4.48 -11.44
C SER A 71 -6.98 4.61 -10.68
N ALA A 72 -6.85 5.56 -9.77
CA ALA A 72 -5.65 5.76 -8.97
C ALA A 72 -5.36 4.56 -8.05
N ILE A 73 -6.39 3.99 -7.40
CA ILE A 73 -6.27 2.78 -6.58
C ILE A 73 -5.82 1.59 -7.44
N SER A 74 -6.39 1.39 -8.62
CA SER A 74 -6.00 0.32 -9.54
C SER A 74 -4.52 0.41 -9.94
N LYS A 75 -4.04 1.60 -10.29
CA LYS A 75 -2.61 1.84 -10.59
C LYS A 75 -1.72 1.53 -9.38
N SER A 76 -2.14 1.92 -8.18
CA SER A 76 -1.40 1.63 -6.95
C SER A 76 -1.32 0.12 -6.68
N ILE A 77 -2.41 -0.62 -6.88
CA ILE A 77 -2.44 -2.09 -6.78
C ILE A 77 -1.42 -2.71 -7.75
N THR A 78 -1.39 -2.27 -9.00
CA THR A 78 -0.44 -2.77 -10.00
C THR A 78 1.02 -2.55 -9.58
N VAL A 79 1.36 -1.38 -9.05
CA VAL A 79 2.71 -1.08 -8.54
C VAL A 79 3.08 -1.99 -7.37
N LEU A 80 2.17 -2.15 -6.39
CA LEU A 80 2.40 -2.98 -5.20
C LEU A 80 2.47 -4.47 -5.53
N ASP A 81 1.63 -4.97 -6.43
CA ASP A 81 1.69 -6.37 -6.89
C ASP A 81 2.97 -6.65 -7.68
N SER A 82 3.45 -5.70 -8.51
CA SER A 82 4.74 -5.80 -9.18
C SER A 82 5.90 -5.85 -8.19
N LEU A 83 5.89 -5.00 -7.16
CA LEU A 83 6.90 -5.04 -6.11
C LEU A 83 6.87 -6.38 -5.38
N LYS A 84 5.68 -6.83 -4.97
CA LYS A 84 5.50 -8.12 -4.30
C LYS A 84 6.06 -9.28 -5.12
N ALA A 85 5.76 -9.33 -6.41
CA ALA A 85 6.27 -10.36 -7.32
C ALA A 85 7.80 -10.32 -7.43
N LYS A 86 8.38 -9.14 -7.63
CA LYS A 86 9.84 -8.98 -7.73
C LYS A 86 10.57 -9.33 -6.44
N VAL A 87 10.03 -8.94 -5.28
CA VAL A 87 10.60 -9.33 -3.98
C VAL A 87 10.47 -10.83 -3.77
N SER A 88 9.35 -11.44 -4.12
CA SER A 88 9.13 -12.88 -4.00
C SER A 88 10.14 -13.70 -4.82
N ALA A 89 10.52 -13.20 -5.99
CA ALA A 89 11.47 -13.85 -6.89
C ALA A 89 12.94 -13.77 -6.40
N GLN A 90 13.27 -12.86 -5.47
CA GLN A 90 14.64 -12.76 -4.96
C GLN A 90 14.98 -13.90 -4.02
N SER A 91 16.20 -14.41 -4.07
CA SER A 91 16.74 -15.31 -3.06
C SER A 91 17.03 -14.55 -1.75
N ALA A 92 17.02 -15.26 -0.64
CA ALA A 92 17.41 -14.71 0.66
C ALA A 92 18.41 -15.67 1.32
N SER A 93 19.54 -15.15 1.78
CA SER A 93 20.67 -15.96 2.25
C SER A 93 20.52 -16.39 3.71
N SER A 94 20.16 -15.47 4.58
CA SER A 94 20.06 -15.71 6.03
C SER A 94 18.62 -15.92 6.51
N GLY A 95 18.47 -16.55 7.68
CA GLY A 95 17.19 -16.73 8.33
C GLY A 95 16.49 -15.40 8.62
N ARG A 96 17.26 -14.37 9.02
CA ARG A 96 16.76 -13.02 9.27
C ARG A 96 16.19 -12.38 8.00
N VAL A 97 16.92 -12.45 6.89
CA VAL A 97 16.48 -11.88 5.61
C VAL A 97 15.30 -12.65 5.02
N LYS A 98 15.28 -13.99 5.17
CA LYS A 98 14.10 -14.80 4.81
C LYS A 98 12.84 -14.35 5.58
N ALA A 99 12.95 -14.12 6.89
CA ALA A 99 11.86 -13.61 7.70
C ALA A 99 11.43 -12.20 7.28
N GLY A 100 12.38 -11.29 7.03
CA GLY A 100 12.12 -9.95 6.53
C GLY A 100 11.41 -9.95 5.17
N LYS A 101 11.86 -10.78 4.23
CA LYS A 101 11.22 -10.98 2.92
C LYS A 101 9.78 -11.49 3.08
N ALA A 102 9.57 -12.50 3.92
CA ALA A 102 8.23 -13.05 4.14
C ALA A 102 7.27 -12.00 4.73
N LYS A 103 7.72 -11.22 5.72
CA LYS A 103 6.94 -10.11 6.29
C LYS A 103 6.65 -9.02 5.27
N LEU A 104 7.62 -8.66 4.43
CA LEU A 104 7.44 -7.67 3.36
C LEU A 104 6.37 -8.12 2.36
N VAL A 105 6.45 -9.35 1.88
CA VAL A 105 5.45 -9.91 0.94
C VAL A 105 4.07 -9.95 1.57
N LYS A 106 3.96 -10.33 2.84
CA LYS A 106 2.70 -10.37 3.59
C LYS A 106 2.12 -8.96 3.78
N GLY A 107 2.95 -8.00 4.17
CA GLY A 107 2.53 -6.60 4.33
C GLY A 107 2.03 -6.00 3.02
N LEU A 108 2.73 -6.24 1.90
CA LEU A 108 2.30 -5.82 0.57
C LEU A 108 0.96 -6.45 0.18
N ALA A 109 0.77 -7.75 0.42
CA ALA A 109 -0.49 -8.44 0.16
C ALA A 109 -1.66 -7.85 0.99
N SER A 110 -1.41 -7.52 2.25
CA SER A 110 -2.40 -6.88 3.14
C SER A 110 -2.83 -5.51 2.61
N VAL A 111 -1.87 -4.70 2.15
CA VAL A 111 -2.15 -3.37 1.58
C VAL A 111 -2.92 -3.48 0.25
N VAL A 112 -2.51 -4.38 -0.64
CA VAL A 112 -3.24 -4.65 -1.91
C VAL A 112 -4.68 -5.08 -1.64
N SER A 113 -4.89 -6.00 -0.69
CA SER A 113 -6.24 -6.42 -0.29
C SER A 113 -7.08 -5.25 0.23
N ALA A 114 -6.49 -4.37 1.04
CA ALA A 114 -7.17 -3.18 1.54
C ALA A 114 -7.54 -2.20 0.41
N TYR A 115 -6.66 -1.99 -0.56
CA TYR A 115 -6.96 -1.16 -1.73
C TYR A 115 -8.07 -1.76 -2.60
N LYS A 116 -8.10 -3.09 -2.79
CA LYS A 116 -9.20 -3.76 -3.50
C LYS A 116 -10.55 -3.51 -2.82
N LYS A 117 -10.61 -3.64 -1.49
CA LYS A 117 -11.83 -3.34 -0.71
C LYS A 117 -12.23 -1.87 -0.81
N LEU A 118 -11.24 -0.97 -0.76
CA LEU A 118 -11.48 0.46 -0.92
C LEU A 118 -12.02 0.79 -2.33
N SER A 119 -11.49 0.15 -3.37
CA SER A 119 -11.99 0.29 -4.75
C SER A 119 -13.45 -0.13 -4.87
N ILE A 120 -13.84 -1.23 -4.22
CA ILE A 120 -15.24 -1.69 -4.18
C ILE A 120 -16.12 -0.64 -3.50
N ALA A 121 -15.69 -0.12 -2.34
CA ALA A 121 -16.45 0.91 -1.60
C ALA A 121 -16.69 2.20 -2.42
N PHE A 122 -15.82 2.52 -3.37
CA PHE A 122 -16.00 3.62 -4.31
C PHE A 122 -16.74 3.23 -5.60
N GLY A 123 -17.00 1.94 -5.83
CA GLY A 123 -17.44 1.43 -7.13
C GLY A 123 -18.88 0.97 -7.24
N GLU A 124 -19.51 0.65 -6.15
CA GLU A 124 -20.82 0.02 -6.21
C GLU A 124 -21.97 1.03 -6.02
N LYS A 125 -22.70 1.29 -7.10
CA LYS A 125 -23.97 2.07 -7.05
C LYS A 125 -25.04 1.47 -6.12
N LYS A 126 -24.89 0.18 -5.72
CA LYS A 126 -25.86 -0.59 -4.95
C LYS A 126 -25.49 -0.75 -3.47
N VAL A 127 -24.31 -0.31 -3.03
CA VAL A 127 -23.93 -0.42 -1.62
C VAL A 127 -24.50 0.75 -0.83
N SER A 128 -25.21 0.43 0.24
CA SER A 128 -25.72 1.47 1.14
C SER A 128 -24.56 2.30 1.71
N PRO A 129 -24.76 3.61 1.98
CA PRO A 129 -23.72 4.45 2.58
C PRO A 129 -23.13 3.89 3.88
N ALA A 130 -23.92 3.14 4.64
CA ALA A 130 -23.46 2.48 5.87
C ALA A 130 -22.52 1.31 5.57
N ALA A 131 -22.84 0.47 4.59
CA ALA A 131 -21.98 -0.65 4.18
C ALA A 131 -20.68 -0.15 3.55
N ALA A 132 -20.72 0.88 2.67
CA ALA A 132 -19.54 1.50 2.11
C ALA A 132 -18.62 2.08 3.19
N LYS A 133 -19.19 2.71 4.24
CA LYS A 133 -18.44 3.21 5.39
C LYS A 133 -17.78 2.07 6.17
N ALA A 134 -18.49 0.97 6.41
CA ALA A 134 -17.96 -0.19 7.13
C ALA A 134 -16.78 -0.81 6.38
N GLU A 135 -16.88 -0.99 5.06
CA GLU A 135 -15.80 -1.51 4.23
C GLU A 135 -14.59 -0.55 4.17
N ALA A 136 -14.82 0.76 4.11
CA ALA A 136 -13.74 1.74 4.18
C ALA A 136 -13.00 1.69 5.53
N VAL A 137 -13.70 1.53 6.64
CA VAL A 137 -13.07 1.36 7.98
C VAL A 137 -12.24 0.09 8.04
N LYS A 138 -12.76 -1.04 7.54
CA LYS A 138 -12.00 -2.30 7.45
C LYS A 138 -10.75 -2.15 6.57
N ALA A 139 -10.87 -1.47 5.43
CA ALA A 139 -9.74 -1.21 4.55
C ALA A 139 -8.66 -0.37 5.24
N VAL A 140 -9.02 0.69 5.95
CA VAL A 140 -8.07 1.51 6.73
C VAL A 140 -7.36 0.69 7.81
N SER A 141 -8.08 -0.15 8.53
CA SER A 141 -7.49 -1.04 9.54
C SER A 141 -6.49 -2.03 8.91
N ALA A 142 -6.85 -2.62 7.76
CA ALA A 142 -5.96 -3.52 7.02
C ALA A 142 -4.70 -2.81 6.49
N VAL A 143 -4.81 -1.56 6.02
CA VAL A 143 -3.65 -0.73 5.63
C VAL A 143 -2.74 -0.49 6.84
N LYS A 144 -3.27 -0.12 8.00
CA LYS A 144 -2.48 0.08 9.22
C LYS A 144 -1.70 -1.18 9.60
N LYS A 145 -2.36 -2.35 9.57
CA LYS A 145 -1.72 -3.64 9.83
C LYS A 145 -0.61 -3.93 8.82
N GLY A 146 -0.88 -3.79 7.53
CA GLY A 146 0.12 -3.99 6.47
C GLY A 146 1.34 -3.08 6.64
N ARG A 147 1.15 -1.82 7.07
CA ARG A 147 2.25 -0.89 7.40
C ARG A 147 3.12 -1.38 8.53
N THR A 148 2.52 -1.91 9.60
CA THR A 148 3.28 -2.46 10.72
C THR A 148 4.14 -3.62 10.22
N GLU A 149 3.58 -4.54 9.44
CA GLU A 149 4.31 -5.64 8.83
C GLU A 149 5.45 -5.17 7.91
N LEU A 150 5.22 -4.11 7.12
CA LEU A 150 6.25 -3.51 6.27
C LEU A 150 7.41 -2.89 7.09
N ARG A 151 7.11 -2.14 8.16
CA ARG A 151 8.13 -1.57 9.05
C ARG A 151 8.97 -2.65 9.72
N GLU A 152 8.33 -3.70 10.22
CA GLU A 152 9.04 -4.84 10.81
C GLU A 152 9.89 -5.58 9.78
N ALA A 153 9.39 -5.70 8.54
CA ALA A 153 10.15 -6.29 7.45
C ALA A 153 11.42 -5.50 7.14
N VAL A 154 11.30 -4.17 7.06
CA VAL A 154 12.46 -3.28 6.81
C VAL A 154 13.52 -3.44 7.90
N LYS A 155 13.13 -3.43 9.18
CA LYS A 155 14.06 -3.65 10.31
C LYS A 155 14.79 -5.01 10.23
N LEU A 156 14.16 -6.04 9.68
CA LEU A 156 14.80 -7.33 9.49
C LEU A 156 15.73 -7.37 8.28
N LEU A 157 15.55 -6.45 7.34
CA LEU A 157 16.37 -6.33 6.14
C LEU A 157 17.54 -5.34 6.32
N GLU A 158 17.50 -4.48 7.34
CA GLU A 158 18.63 -3.64 7.77
C GLU A 158 19.70 -4.48 8.47
#